data_fbb4ea54607f541f2446a181bf4173a9
#
_entry.id   fbb4ea54607f541f2446a181bf4173a9
#
_cell.length_a   1.000
_cell.length_b   1.000
_cell.length_c   1.000
_cell.angle_alpha   90.00
_cell.angle_beta   90.00
_cell.angle_gamma   90.00
#
_symmetry.space_group_name_H-M   'P 1'
#
loop_
_entity.id
_entity.type
_entity.pdbx_description
1 polymer ?
#
loop_
_entity_poly.entity_id
_entity_poly.type
_entity_poly.pdbx_seq_one_letter_code
_entity_poly.pdbx_strand_id
1 'polypeptide(L)'
;MGLPRTKLRLSASFGTTRIYDRPGGTAHWIDGEIDKNVFRDARLGKRFRELLIRMGGGIGESIPLACQDWANTKAAYRFFANKRVHEGDILSGHFDATRARFEAARGTVLLLQDTTEFTYQRARPELVGITKDINSGKDKKGRYRHHTLCGILMHSSLAVTTDGLPLGLTAVKFWTRKKFKGTAALKRKINPTRVPIEKKESVRWLDNLRQSIGLLGKPDRCIHVGDRESDIFELYCLTHDLSTHFIVRMQTDRLAGDGDHTISDEMEEVAIKGLHRVEVRNENGDPISVTLEIRTKRVHVLPPIGKQKR
;
A
#
# COMPACT_ATOMS: atom_id res chain seq x y z
N MET A 1 5.44 -31.21 7.82
CA MET A 1 6.63 -30.52 8.32
C MET A 1 6.58 -29.08 7.87
N GLY A 2 6.37 -28.14 8.78
CA GLY A 2 6.20 -26.72 8.43
C GLY A 2 7.54 -26.07 8.09
N LEU A 3 7.58 -25.42 6.94
CA LEU A 3 8.73 -24.62 6.53
C LEU A 3 8.88 -23.40 7.44
N PRO A 4 10.10 -23.01 7.85
CA PRO A 4 10.34 -21.87 8.75
C PRO A 4 9.95 -20.55 8.09
N ARG A 5 9.29 -19.68 8.85
CA ARG A 5 8.94 -18.33 8.45
C ARG A 5 10.18 -17.44 8.49
N THR A 6 10.85 -17.27 7.37
CA THR A 6 11.95 -16.30 7.25
C THR A 6 11.37 -14.90 7.17
N LYS A 7 11.55 -14.09 8.21
CA LYS A 7 11.27 -12.66 8.20
C LYS A 7 12.41 -11.96 7.45
N LEU A 8 12.21 -11.62 6.20
CA LEU A 8 13.09 -10.71 5.46
C LEU A 8 12.95 -9.31 6.08
N ARG A 9 13.98 -8.86 6.82
CA ARG A 9 14.16 -7.44 7.15
C ARG A 9 14.94 -6.81 6.00
N LEU A 10 14.26 -6.09 5.13
CA LEU A 10 14.89 -5.15 4.20
C LEU A 10 15.31 -3.91 5.01
N SER A 11 16.58 -3.86 5.43
CA SER A 11 17.19 -2.61 5.87
C SER A 11 17.74 -1.90 4.63
N ALA A 12 16.92 -1.09 3.97
CA ALA A 12 17.41 -0.11 3.02
C ALA A 12 18.04 1.03 3.83
N SER A 13 19.35 1.11 3.85
CA SER A 13 20.05 2.34 4.21
C SER A 13 19.81 3.34 3.09
N PHE A 14 18.77 4.14 3.20
CA PHE A 14 18.64 5.33 2.36
C PHE A 14 19.75 6.29 2.79
N GLY A 15 20.82 6.35 2.00
CA GLY A 15 21.70 7.47 2.04
C GLY A 15 20.88 8.73 1.82
N THR A 16 20.89 9.65 2.80
CA THR A 16 20.29 10.97 2.71
C THR A 16 21.00 11.74 1.59
N THR A 17 20.58 11.52 0.35
CA THR A 17 20.95 12.43 -0.73
C THR A 17 20.18 13.71 -0.47
N ARG A 18 20.85 14.72 0.11
CA ARG A 18 20.35 16.08 0.15
C ARG A 18 20.04 16.46 -1.28
N ILE A 19 18.78 16.66 -1.60
CA ILE A 19 18.35 17.27 -2.86
C ILE A 19 18.80 18.71 -2.77
N TYR A 20 20.00 18.98 -3.31
CA TYR A 20 20.53 20.33 -3.43
C TYR A 20 19.71 21.09 -4.47
N ASP A 21 19.30 22.28 -4.11
CA ASP A 21 18.82 23.31 -5.04
C ASP A 21 19.78 23.39 -6.24
N ARG A 22 19.26 23.13 -7.45
CA ARG A 22 19.97 23.50 -8.66
C ARG A 22 19.96 25.01 -8.76
N PRO A 23 21.10 25.70 -8.87
CA PRO A 23 21.11 27.14 -9.11
C PRO A 23 20.61 27.40 -10.54
N GLY A 24 19.41 27.96 -10.66
CA GLY A 24 18.86 28.37 -11.94
C GLY A 24 17.36 28.15 -12.08
N GLY A 25 16.56 28.80 -11.22
CA GLY A 25 15.11 28.82 -11.39
C GLY A 25 14.37 28.91 -10.04
N THR A 26 13.56 29.92 -9.89
CA THR A 26 12.83 30.29 -8.66
C THR A 26 11.67 29.33 -8.29
N ALA A 27 11.49 28.20 -8.98
CA ALA A 27 10.43 27.24 -8.71
C ALA A 27 10.94 26.18 -7.74
N HIS A 28 10.43 26.20 -6.52
CA HIS A 28 10.64 25.13 -5.55
C HIS A 28 9.95 23.84 -6.04
N TRP A 29 10.56 22.64 -5.81
CA TRP A 29 9.99 21.35 -6.23
C TRP A 29 8.52 21.17 -5.84
N ILE A 30 8.12 21.75 -4.72
CA ILE A 30 6.74 21.76 -4.21
C ILE A 30 5.76 22.41 -5.18
N ASP A 31 6.18 23.40 -5.96
CA ASP A 31 5.28 24.10 -6.90
C ASP A 31 4.79 23.18 -8.02
N GLY A 32 5.48 22.07 -8.26
CA GLY A 32 5.04 21.00 -9.15
C GLY A 32 4.14 19.95 -8.49
N GLU A 33 4.06 19.95 -7.16
CA GLU A 33 3.30 18.96 -6.37
C GLU A 33 2.00 19.55 -5.76
N ILE A 34 1.72 20.83 -6.01
CA ILE A 34 0.54 21.54 -5.48
C ILE A 34 -0.36 21.99 -6.62
N ASP A 35 -1.64 21.65 -6.54
CA ASP A 35 -2.65 22.37 -7.32
C ASP A 35 -2.93 23.73 -6.64
N LYS A 36 -2.54 24.81 -7.33
CA LYS A 36 -2.67 26.19 -6.83
C LYS A 36 -4.12 26.63 -6.66
N ASN A 37 -5.05 25.96 -7.33
CA ASN A 37 -6.47 26.34 -7.40
C ASN A 37 -7.38 25.47 -6.55
N VAL A 38 -6.84 24.41 -5.92
CA VAL A 38 -7.63 23.44 -5.14
C VAL A 38 -8.37 24.07 -3.96
N PHE A 39 -7.76 25.09 -3.33
CA PHE A 39 -8.38 25.80 -2.22
C PHE A 39 -9.06 27.09 -2.73
N ARG A 40 -10.37 27.20 -2.52
CA ARG A 40 -11.13 28.43 -2.82
C ARG A 40 -10.57 29.68 -2.11
N ASP A 41 -9.97 29.50 -0.93
CA ASP A 41 -9.30 30.56 -0.16
C ASP A 41 -7.79 30.51 -0.45
N ALA A 42 -7.29 31.49 -1.18
CA ALA A 42 -5.88 31.60 -1.55
C ALA A 42 -4.93 31.58 -0.33
N ARG A 43 -5.41 31.97 0.86
CA ARG A 43 -4.63 31.89 2.11
C ARG A 43 -4.37 30.46 2.52
N LEU A 44 -5.30 29.53 2.26
CA LEU A 44 -5.10 28.09 2.51
C LEU A 44 -4.04 27.53 1.56
N GLY A 45 -4.05 27.89 0.28
CA GLY A 45 -3.02 27.46 -0.68
C GLY A 45 -1.62 27.95 -0.30
N LYS A 46 -1.48 29.23 0.10
CA LYS A 46 -0.21 29.76 0.62
C LYS A 46 0.24 29.02 1.87
N ARG A 47 -0.68 28.74 2.78
CA ARG A 47 -0.40 28.00 4.02
C ARG A 47 0.03 26.57 3.73
N PHE A 48 -0.64 25.90 2.80
CA PHE A 48 -0.30 24.54 2.39
C PHE A 48 1.10 24.46 1.80
N ARG A 49 1.43 25.38 0.90
CA ARG A 49 2.78 25.49 0.31
C ARG A 49 3.85 25.67 1.39
N GLU A 50 3.65 26.59 2.31
CA GLU A 50 4.59 26.86 3.41
C GLU A 50 4.76 25.61 4.31
N LEU A 51 3.68 24.91 4.61
CA LEU A 51 3.72 23.65 5.38
C LEU A 51 4.55 22.58 4.67
N LEU A 52 4.35 22.39 3.36
CA LEU A 52 5.11 21.40 2.60
C LEU A 52 6.61 21.75 2.54
N ILE A 53 6.96 23.04 2.40
CA ILE A 53 8.35 23.48 2.43
C ILE A 53 9.00 23.07 3.79
N ARG A 54 8.33 23.42 4.88
CA ARG A 54 8.85 23.15 6.23
C ARG A 54 8.92 21.65 6.54
N MET A 55 7.87 20.92 6.25
CA MET A 55 7.82 19.47 6.47
C MET A 55 8.78 18.72 5.53
N GLY A 56 8.97 19.18 4.30
CA GLY A 56 9.95 18.63 3.37
C GLY A 56 11.39 18.88 3.80
N GLY A 57 11.67 20.03 4.41
CA GLY A 57 12.97 20.34 5.01
C GLY A 57 13.25 19.60 6.32
N GLY A 58 12.20 19.11 7.01
CA GLY A 58 12.27 18.38 8.27
C GLY A 58 11.62 16.99 8.17
N ILE A 59 11.93 16.22 7.14
CA ILE A 59 11.39 14.86 6.97
C ILE A 59 11.76 13.98 8.17
N GLY A 60 10.72 13.36 8.77
CA GLY A 60 10.88 12.53 9.97
C GLY A 60 10.73 13.29 11.28
N GLU A 61 10.73 14.61 11.25
CA GLU A 61 10.54 15.44 12.42
C GLU A 61 9.05 15.64 12.79
N SER A 62 8.80 15.98 14.04
CA SER A 62 7.46 16.37 14.47
C SER A 62 7.07 17.74 13.86
N ILE A 63 5.75 18.00 13.73
CA ILE A 63 5.28 19.29 13.21
C ILE A 63 5.90 20.50 13.92
N PRO A 64 6.02 20.55 15.28
CA PRO A 64 6.70 21.65 15.95
C PRO A 64 8.16 21.82 15.55
N LEU A 65 8.91 20.73 15.40
CA LEU A 65 10.31 20.77 14.99
C LEU A 65 10.46 21.18 13.52
N ALA A 66 9.66 20.65 12.63
CA ALA A 66 9.65 21.04 11.21
C ALA A 66 9.24 22.50 11.01
N CYS A 67 8.30 23.02 11.81
CA CYS A 67 7.86 24.41 11.75
C CYS A 67 8.81 25.41 12.42
N GLN A 68 9.67 24.97 13.36
CA GLN A 68 10.71 25.72 14.06
C GLN A 68 10.23 26.87 14.95
N ASP A 69 9.01 27.37 14.79
CA ASP A 69 8.44 28.45 15.59
C ASP A 69 6.97 28.18 15.96
N TRP A 70 6.51 28.88 17.01
CA TRP A 70 5.16 28.72 17.54
C TRP A 70 4.07 29.19 16.58
N ALA A 71 4.29 30.26 15.85
CA ALA A 71 3.30 30.82 14.94
C ALA A 71 3.00 29.86 13.79
N ASN A 72 4.05 29.29 13.18
CA ASN A 72 3.91 28.31 12.10
C ASN A 72 3.40 26.97 12.61
N THR A 73 3.82 26.50 13.79
CA THR A 73 3.25 25.32 14.44
C THR A 73 1.74 25.45 14.64
N LYS A 74 1.30 26.57 15.24
CA LYS A 74 -0.13 26.84 15.44
C LYS A 74 -0.90 26.95 14.12
N ALA A 75 -0.27 27.51 13.10
CA ALA A 75 -0.86 27.62 11.78
C ALA A 75 -0.98 26.25 11.08
N ALA A 76 -0.02 25.34 11.27
CA ALA A 76 -0.09 23.97 10.79
C ALA A 76 -1.29 23.23 11.41
N TYR A 77 -1.42 23.23 12.72
CA TYR A 77 -2.55 22.60 13.38
C TYR A 77 -3.89 23.19 12.98
N ARG A 78 -3.99 24.52 12.79
CA ARG A 78 -5.20 25.17 12.28
C ARG A 78 -5.53 24.78 10.84
N PHE A 79 -4.52 24.57 10.01
CA PHE A 79 -4.72 24.10 8.64
C PHE A 79 -5.32 22.70 8.63
N PHE A 80 -4.71 21.76 9.33
CA PHE A 80 -5.20 20.36 9.39
C PHE A 80 -6.54 20.21 10.14
N ALA A 81 -6.85 21.12 11.06
CA ALA A 81 -8.15 21.13 11.75
C ALA A 81 -9.25 21.88 10.96
N ASN A 82 -8.94 22.46 9.82
CA ASN A 82 -9.90 23.22 9.05
C ASN A 82 -10.85 22.29 8.27
N LYS A 83 -12.14 22.37 8.54
CA LYS A 83 -13.18 21.57 7.88
C LYS A 83 -13.29 21.78 6.36
N ARG A 84 -12.67 22.82 5.81
CA ARG A 84 -12.61 23.11 4.37
C ARG A 84 -11.37 22.51 3.68
N VAL A 85 -10.53 21.82 4.43
CA VAL A 85 -9.35 21.13 3.91
C VAL A 85 -9.65 19.65 3.95
N HIS A 86 -9.68 19.00 2.80
CA HIS A 86 -9.93 17.58 2.66
C HIS A 86 -8.67 16.87 2.16
N GLU A 87 -8.57 15.59 2.42
CA GLU A 87 -7.46 14.74 1.97
C GLU A 87 -7.26 14.82 0.44
N GLY A 88 -8.36 14.79 -0.32
CA GLY A 88 -8.32 14.93 -1.78
C GLY A 88 -7.68 16.23 -2.23
N ASP A 89 -7.94 17.35 -1.53
CA ASP A 89 -7.35 18.66 -1.85
C ASP A 89 -5.82 18.65 -1.63
N ILE A 90 -5.37 17.97 -0.59
CA ILE A 90 -3.94 17.85 -0.26
C ILE A 90 -3.20 17.01 -1.30
N LEU A 91 -3.85 15.95 -1.81
CA LEU A 91 -3.23 14.95 -2.68
C LEU A 91 -3.38 15.26 -4.17
N SER A 92 -4.34 16.13 -4.58
CA SER A 92 -4.67 16.37 -5.99
C SER A 92 -3.46 16.78 -6.82
N GLY A 93 -2.70 17.78 -6.37
CA GLY A 93 -1.51 18.25 -7.09
C GLY A 93 -0.44 17.17 -7.25
N HIS A 94 -0.23 16.35 -6.20
CA HIS A 94 0.67 15.21 -6.27
C HIS A 94 0.21 14.16 -7.28
N PHE A 95 -1.09 13.86 -7.33
CA PHE A 95 -1.64 12.93 -8.32
C PHE A 95 -1.49 13.45 -9.75
N ASP A 96 -1.72 14.74 -9.98
CA ASP A 96 -1.50 15.35 -11.29
C ASP A 96 -0.02 15.34 -11.70
N ALA A 97 0.88 15.64 -10.78
CA ALA A 97 2.32 15.54 -11.00
C ALA A 97 2.76 14.10 -11.28
N THR A 98 2.18 13.12 -10.57
CA THR A 98 2.43 11.69 -10.83
C THR A 98 1.95 11.29 -12.21
N ARG A 99 0.75 11.72 -12.64
CA ARG A 99 0.25 11.49 -13.99
C ARG A 99 1.18 12.09 -15.05
N ALA A 100 1.62 13.31 -14.88
CA ALA A 100 2.55 13.97 -15.82
C ALA A 100 3.89 13.19 -15.92
N ARG A 101 4.46 12.73 -14.80
CA ARG A 101 5.66 11.88 -14.79
C ARG A 101 5.42 10.54 -15.47
N PHE A 102 4.26 9.93 -15.26
CA PHE A 102 3.86 8.69 -15.93
C PHE A 102 3.72 8.88 -17.45
N GLU A 103 3.15 9.97 -17.90
CA GLU A 103 3.02 10.30 -19.33
C GLU A 103 4.40 10.51 -19.98
N ALA A 104 5.32 11.17 -19.27
CA ALA A 104 6.69 11.38 -19.73
C ALA A 104 7.55 10.10 -19.71
N ALA A 105 7.25 9.16 -18.81
CA ALA A 105 7.94 7.89 -18.74
C ALA A 105 7.53 6.97 -19.91
N ARG A 106 8.47 6.14 -20.38
CA ARG A 106 8.22 5.16 -21.44
C ARG A 106 8.13 3.73 -20.84
N GLY A 107 7.44 2.86 -21.56
CA GLY A 107 7.35 1.43 -21.20
C GLY A 107 6.40 1.14 -20.06
N THR A 108 6.60 -0.01 -19.45
CA THR A 108 5.79 -0.54 -18.35
C THR A 108 6.06 0.20 -17.04
N VAL A 109 5.02 0.40 -16.25
CA VAL A 109 5.09 0.98 -14.90
C VAL A 109 4.50 0.00 -13.89
N LEU A 110 5.22 -0.22 -12.80
CA LEU A 110 4.81 -1.03 -11.68
C LEU A 110 4.02 -0.17 -10.69
N LEU A 111 2.85 -0.64 -10.28
CA LEU A 111 2.00 -0.01 -9.26
C LEU A 111 2.11 -0.85 -7.99
N LEU A 112 3.04 -0.47 -7.12
CA LEU A 112 3.34 -1.18 -5.88
C LEU A 112 2.28 -0.84 -4.84
N GLN A 113 1.54 -1.84 -4.37
CA GLN A 113 0.49 -1.66 -3.38
C GLN A 113 0.89 -2.31 -2.05
N ASP A 114 0.71 -1.57 -0.97
CA ASP A 114 0.92 -2.11 0.38
C ASP A 114 0.14 -1.33 1.43
N THR A 115 -0.04 -1.96 2.60
CA THR A 115 -0.73 -1.37 3.75
C THR A 115 0.25 -1.03 4.85
N THR A 116 0.34 0.25 5.17
CA THR A 116 1.13 0.76 6.30
C THR A 116 0.22 1.01 7.50
N GLU A 117 0.66 0.60 8.68
CA GLU A 117 0.00 0.85 9.95
C GLU A 117 0.74 1.93 10.73
N PHE A 118 0.08 3.06 10.97
CA PHE A 118 0.56 4.12 11.86
C PHE A 118 -0.06 3.94 13.24
N THR A 119 0.76 3.67 14.24
CA THR A 119 0.30 3.47 15.61
C THR A 119 0.67 4.67 16.47
N TYR A 120 -0.24 5.05 17.36
CA TYR A 120 -0.09 6.19 18.24
C TYR A 120 -0.37 5.80 19.69
N GLN A 121 0.40 6.37 20.61
CA GLN A 121 0.07 6.32 22.03
C GLN A 121 -0.74 7.57 22.39
N ARG A 122 -2.01 7.40 22.75
CA ARG A 122 -2.95 8.50 23.03
C ARG A 122 -3.78 8.20 24.27
N ALA A 123 -4.06 9.26 25.06
CA ALA A 123 -4.95 9.17 26.20
C ALA A 123 -6.41 8.90 25.79
N ARG A 124 -6.81 9.32 24.58
CA ARG A 124 -8.15 9.13 24.01
C ARG A 124 -8.05 8.44 22.64
N PRO A 125 -7.83 7.11 22.62
CA PRO A 125 -7.66 6.37 21.37
C PRO A 125 -8.91 6.38 20.48
N GLU A 126 -10.10 6.57 21.04
CA GLU A 126 -11.38 6.66 20.32
C GLU A 126 -11.45 7.84 19.34
N LEU A 127 -10.67 8.90 19.55
CA LEU A 127 -10.61 10.06 18.67
C LEU A 127 -9.78 9.81 17.41
N VAL A 128 -8.88 8.83 17.43
CA VAL A 128 -8.05 8.45 16.29
C VAL A 128 -8.63 7.22 15.60
N GLY A 129 -8.93 6.18 16.37
CA GLY A 129 -9.41 4.90 15.91
C GLY A 129 -8.48 3.76 16.27
N ILE A 130 -8.81 2.57 15.81
CA ILE A 130 -8.15 1.32 16.17
C ILE A 130 -7.58 0.66 14.92
N THR A 131 -6.38 0.09 15.01
CA THR A 131 -5.77 -0.66 13.92
C THR A 131 -5.83 -2.16 14.13
N LYS A 132 -5.50 -2.64 15.33
CA LYS A 132 -5.57 -4.07 15.67
C LYS A 132 -5.68 -4.28 17.16
N ASP A 133 -6.00 -5.52 17.51
CA ASP A 133 -5.99 -6.04 18.88
C ASP A 133 -4.81 -7.01 19.02
N ILE A 134 -3.99 -6.80 20.03
CA ILE A 134 -2.81 -7.62 20.33
C ILE A 134 -3.08 -8.43 21.59
N ASN A 135 -2.86 -9.73 21.52
CA ASN A 135 -2.82 -10.58 22.68
C ASN A 135 -1.47 -10.39 23.40
N SER A 136 -1.49 -9.82 24.60
CA SER A 136 -0.29 -9.55 25.43
C SER A 136 -0.02 -10.62 26.47
N GLY A 137 -0.52 -11.84 26.26
CA GLY A 137 -0.34 -12.97 27.18
C GLY A 137 -1.54 -13.20 28.10
N LYS A 138 -1.33 -13.95 29.19
CA LYS A 138 -2.38 -14.26 30.15
C LYS A 138 -2.22 -13.48 31.44
N ASP A 139 -3.32 -13.13 32.08
CA ASP A 139 -3.34 -12.58 33.43
C ASP A 139 -3.06 -13.67 34.49
N LYS A 140 -2.92 -13.26 35.77
CA LYS A 140 -2.70 -14.19 36.88
C LYS A 140 -3.82 -15.23 37.07
N LYS A 141 -4.98 -15.03 36.42
CA LYS A 141 -6.13 -15.93 36.42
C LYS A 141 -6.23 -16.77 35.14
N GLY A 142 -5.18 -16.76 34.29
CA GLY A 142 -5.11 -17.53 33.04
C GLY A 142 -5.93 -16.95 31.87
N ARG A 143 -6.53 -15.78 32.00
CA ARG A 143 -7.33 -15.14 30.94
C ARG A 143 -6.44 -14.32 30.01
N TYR A 144 -6.69 -14.40 28.70
CA TYR A 144 -5.95 -13.61 27.71
C TYR A 144 -6.19 -12.10 27.89
N ARG A 145 -5.10 -11.35 27.91
CA ARG A 145 -5.12 -9.88 27.89
C ARG A 145 -5.03 -9.39 26.47
N HIS A 146 -5.96 -8.54 26.08
CA HIS A 146 -6.00 -7.91 24.77
C HIS A 146 -5.72 -6.42 24.91
N HIS A 147 -4.75 -5.93 24.15
CA HIS A 147 -4.46 -4.50 24.01
C HIS A 147 -4.85 -4.03 22.63
N THR A 148 -5.70 -3.03 22.57
CA THR A 148 -6.10 -2.39 21.34
C THR A 148 -5.08 -1.32 20.96
N LEU A 149 -4.52 -1.43 19.74
CA LEU A 149 -3.64 -0.39 19.21
C LEU A 149 -4.45 0.73 18.60
N CYS A 150 -4.16 1.96 19.09
CA CYS A 150 -4.67 3.20 18.50
C CYS A 150 -3.86 3.54 17.25
N GLY A 151 -4.53 3.88 16.14
CA GLY A 151 -3.81 4.24 14.92
C GLY A 151 -4.69 4.39 13.70
N ILE A 152 -4.02 4.61 12.56
CA ILE A 152 -4.60 4.74 11.24
C ILE A 152 -3.91 3.75 10.31
N LEU A 153 -4.68 3.13 9.45
CA LEU A 153 -4.20 2.30 8.35
C LEU A 153 -4.19 3.13 7.08
N MET A 154 -3.13 3.02 6.31
CA MET A 154 -2.97 3.62 4.99
C MET A 154 -2.66 2.52 3.97
N HIS A 155 -3.46 2.43 2.92
CA HIS A 155 -3.15 1.59 1.77
C HIS A 155 -2.81 2.49 0.60
N SER A 156 -1.59 2.38 0.11
CA SER A 156 -1.08 3.23 -0.97
C SER A 156 -0.72 2.43 -2.20
N SER A 157 -0.77 3.08 -3.36
CA SER A 157 -0.25 2.59 -4.62
C SER A 157 0.83 3.55 -5.12
N LEU A 158 2.07 3.08 -5.22
CA LEU A 158 3.22 3.83 -5.69
C LEU A 158 3.57 3.41 -7.11
N ALA A 159 3.56 4.34 -8.04
CA ALA A 159 4.03 4.12 -9.41
C ALA A 159 5.56 4.19 -9.47
N VAL A 160 6.17 3.16 -10.06
CA VAL A 160 7.63 3.02 -10.20
C VAL A 160 7.95 2.49 -11.58
N THR A 161 8.97 3.02 -12.25
CA THR A 161 9.46 2.44 -13.50
C THR A 161 10.12 1.09 -13.26
N THR A 162 10.33 0.30 -14.31
CA THR A 162 11.06 -0.99 -14.22
C THR A 162 12.51 -0.83 -13.77
N ASP A 163 13.09 0.36 -13.93
CA ASP A 163 14.45 0.70 -13.48
C ASP A 163 14.47 1.18 -12.01
N GLY A 164 13.32 1.19 -11.33
CA GLY A 164 13.22 1.55 -9.93
C GLY A 164 13.02 3.05 -9.64
N LEU A 165 12.79 3.89 -10.67
CA LEU A 165 12.51 5.31 -10.47
C LEU A 165 11.07 5.53 -9.98
N PRO A 166 10.84 6.09 -8.77
CA PRO A 166 9.51 6.39 -8.28
C PRO A 166 8.90 7.59 -9.03
N LEU A 167 7.69 7.41 -9.53
CA LEU A 167 6.93 8.44 -10.21
C LEU A 167 5.98 9.20 -9.27
N GLY A 168 5.52 8.55 -8.21
CA GLY A 168 4.64 9.11 -7.20
C GLY A 168 3.47 8.20 -6.86
N LEU A 169 2.62 8.66 -5.92
CA LEU A 169 1.44 7.92 -5.53
C LEU A 169 0.33 8.06 -6.58
N THR A 170 -0.38 6.97 -6.85
CA THR A 170 -1.52 6.94 -7.77
C THR A 170 -2.84 6.72 -7.06
N ALA A 171 -2.79 6.17 -5.86
CA ALA A 171 -3.94 5.97 -5.00
C ALA A 171 -3.52 5.92 -3.54
N VAL A 172 -4.37 6.41 -2.66
CA VAL A 172 -4.20 6.28 -1.20
C VAL A 172 -5.57 6.12 -0.57
N LYS A 173 -5.66 5.22 0.40
CA LYS A 173 -6.87 5.04 1.21
C LYS A 173 -6.50 4.99 2.67
N PHE A 174 -7.13 5.84 3.49
CA PHE A 174 -6.99 5.84 4.94
C PHE A 174 -8.24 5.26 5.59
N TRP A 175 -8.06 4.46 6.64
CA TRP A 175 -9.18 3.99 7.46
C TRP A 175 -8.70 3.61 8.86
N THR A 176 -9.68 3.44 9.74
CA THR A 176 -9.50 2.85 11.07
C THR A 176 -10.51 1.72 11.24
N ARG A 177 -10.20 0.78 12.11
CA ARG A 177 -11.12 -0.30 12.46
C ARG A 177 -12.00 0.16 13.62
N LYS A 178 -13.28 -0.20 13.57
CA LYS A 178 -14.17 -0.08 14.73
C LYS A 178 -13.83 -1.19 15.73
N LYS A 179 -14.10 -0.95 17.02
CA LYS A 179 -13.86 -1.92 18.09
C LYS A 179 -14.31 -3.31 17.63
N PHE A 180 -13.40 -4.28 17.69
CA PHE A 180 -13.66 -5.63 17.24
C PHE A 180 -14.90 -6.21 17.97
N LYS A 181 -15.99 -6.26 17.25
CA LYS A 181 -17.10 -7.15 17.62
C LYS A 181 -16.73 -8.52 17.06
N GLY A 182 -16.11 -9.35 17.84
CA GLY A 182 -15.99 -10.65 17.25
C GLY A 182 -14.99 -11.51 17.89
N THR A 183 -15.51 -12.28 18.73
CA THR A 183 -14.91 -13.51 19.17
C THR A 183 -14.66 -14.42 17.96
N ALA A 184 -13.66 -15.28 18.06
CA ALA A 184 -13.40 -16.36 17.11
C ALA A 184 -14.67 -17.17 16.76
N ALA A 185 -15.67 -17.19 17.64
CA ALA A 185 -16.97 -17.82 17.43
C ALA A 185 -17.80 -17.19 16.30
N LEU A 186 -17.73 -15.85 16.10
CA LEU A 186 -18.45 -15.20 14.99
C LEU A 186 -17.75 -15.51 13.65
N LYS A 187 -16.42 -15.55 13.64
CA LYS A 187 -15.62 -15.93 12.46
C LYS A 187 -15.87 -17.37 12.03
N ARG A 188 -16.18 -18.28 12.96
CA ARG A 188 -16.50 -19.69 12.66
C ARG A 188 -17.88 -19.88 12.03
N LYS A 189 -18.82 -18.95 12.25
CA LYS A 189 -20.20 -19.01 11.71
C LYS A 189 -20.32 -18.41 10.31
N ILE A 190 -19.39 -17.56 9.89
CA ILE A 190 -19.44 -16.88 8.59
C ILE A 190 -18.38 -17.51 7.69
N ASN A 191 -18.83 -18.12 6.59
CA ASN A 191 -17.90 -18.53 5.53
C ASN A 191 -17.32 -17.27 4.85
N PRO A 192 -16.00 -16.98 5.02
CA PRO A 192 -15.40 -15.75 4.47
C PRO A 192 -15.51 -15.66 2.94
N THR A 193 -15.58 -16.79 2.23
CA THR A 193 -15.67 -16.79 0.76
C THR A 193 -17.04 -16.34 0.26
N ARG A 194 -18.09 -16.45 1.08
CA ARG A 194 -19.46 -16.02 0.75
C ARG A 194 -19.74 -14.55 1.06
N VAL A 195 -18.87 -13.90 1.83
CA VAL A 195 -19.01 -12.45 2.11
C VAL A 195 -18.63 -11.68 0.85
N PRO A 196 -19.49 -10.78 0.34
CA PRO A 196 -19.14 -9.91 -0.79
C PRO A 196 -17.88 -9.10 -0.52
N ILE A 197 -17.06 -8.87 -1.57
CA ILE A 197 -15.77 -8.19 -1.43
C ILE A 197 -15.94 -6.76 -0.90
N GLU A 198 -17.04 -6.09 -1.22
CA GLU A 198 -17.38 -4.73 -0.80
C GLU A 198 -17.56 -4.62 0.73
N LYS A 199 -17.84 -5.73 1.39
CA LYS A 199 -17.97 -5.82 2.85
C LYS A 199 -16.71 -6.26 3.56
N LYS A 200 -15.64 -6.55 2.80
CA LYS A 200 -14.33 -6.96 3.30
C LYS A 200 -13.37 -5.78 3.32
N GLU A 201 -12.46 -5.78 4.28
CA GLU A 201 -11.38 -4.79 4.32
C GLU A 201 -10.45 -4.90 3.09
N SER A 202 -10.36 -6.09 2.52
CA SER A 202 -9.56 -6.35 1.31
C SER A 202 -10.08 -5.65 0.04
N VAL A 203 -11.29 -5.06 0.06
CA VAL A 203 -11.79 -4.22 -1.06
C VAL A 203 -10.83 -3.07 -1.40
N ARG A 204 -10.00 -2.63 -0.44
CA ARG A 204 -9.01 -1.56 -0.64
C ARG A 204 -8.07 -1.83 -1.82
N TRP A 205 -7.69 -3.10 -2.06
CA TRP A 205 -6.84 -3.49 -3.18
C TRP A 205 -7.50 -3.18 -4.53
N LEU A 206 -8.80 -3.46 -4.63
CA LEU A 206 -9.58 -3.19 -5.83
C LEU A 206 -9.84 -1.69 -6.02
N ASP A 207 -10.12 -0.99 -4.93
CA ASP A 207 -10.38 0.46 -4.96
C ASP A 207 -9.14 1.22 -5.42
N ASN A 208 -7.96 0.89 -4.87
CA ASN A 208 -6.70 1.51 -5.27
C ASN A 208 -6.33 1.18 -6.71
N LEU A 209 -6.61 -0.06 -7.16
CA LEU A 209 -6.42 -0.43 -8.56
C LEU A 209 -7.29 0.45 -9.48
N ARG A 210 -8.58 0.58 -9.19
CA ARG A 210 -9.49 1.42 -9.98
C ARG A 210 -9.05 2.88 -10.00
N GLN A 211 -8.69 3.42 -8.82
CA GLN A 211 -8.21 4.80 -8.70
C GLN A 211 -6.94 5.02 -9.51
N SER A 212 -5.97 4.12 -9.43
CA SER A 212 -4.71 4.20 -10.17
C SER A 212 -4.94 4.18 -11.68
N ILE A 213 -5.77 3.27 -12.18
CA ILE A 213 -6.08 3.21 -13.62
C ILE A 213 -6.88 4.43 -14.06
N GLY A 214 -7.84 4.90 -13.24
CA GLY A 214 -8.58 6.13 -13.52
C GLY A 214 -7.70 7.37 -13.61
N LEU A 215 -6.65 7.44 -12.77
CA LEU A 215 -5.68 8.54 -12.80
C LEU A 215 -4.77 8.47 -14.03
N LEU A 216 -4.22 7.30 -14.35
CA LEU A 216 -3.16 7.14 -15.36
C LEU A 216 -3.69 6.96 -16.78
N GLY A 217 -4.91 6.43 -16.96
CA GLY A 217 -5.61 6.32 -18.25
C GLY A 217 -4.99 5.37 -19.29
N LYS A 218 -3.97 4.57 -18.91
CA LYS A 218 -3.28 3.61 -19.80
C LYS A 218 -3.07 2.27 -19.08
N PRO A 219 -4.14 1.47 -18.93
CA PRO A 219 -4.10 0.23 -18.16
C PRO A 219 -3.12 -0.81 -18.70
N ASP A 220 -2.93 -0.87 -20.01
CA ASP A 220 -2.01 -1.77 -20.71
C ASP A 220 -0.53 -1.58 -20.34
N ARG A 221 -0.17 -0.38 -19.86
CA ARG A 221 1.17 -0.07 -19.37
C ARG A 221 1.37 -0.37 -17.89
N CYS A 222 0.31 -0.69 -17.16
CA CYS A 222 0.32 -0.81 -15.71
C CYS A 222 0.37 -2.27 -15.26
N ILE A 223 1.28 -2.58 -14.31
CA ILE A 223 1.32 -3.86 -13.62
C ILE A 223 1.13 -3.60 -12.13
N HIS A 224 0.01 -4.04 -11.57
CA HIS A 224 -0.25 -3.96 -10.14
C HIS A 224 0.52 -5.05 -9.40
N VAL A 225 1.34 -4.64 -8.43
CA VAL A 225 2.19 -5.55 -7.66
C VAL A 225 1.73 -5.54 -6.21
N GLY A 226 1.44 -6.72 -5.67
CA GLY A 226 1.01 -6.86 -4.30
C GLY A 226 1.53 -8.13 -3.64
N ASP A 227 1.51 -8.13 -2.32
CA ASP A 227 1.89 -9.25 -1.49
C ASP A 227 0.78 -10.33 -1.41
N ARG A 228 0.90 -11.27 -0.45
CA ARG A 228 -0.09 -12.34 -0.25
C ARG A 228 -1.49 -11.84 0.13
N GLU A 229 -1.62 -10.65 0.71
CA GLU A 229 -2.94 -10.09 1.04
C GLU A 229 -3.73 -9.70 -0.20
N SER A 230 -3.05 -9.46 -1.32
CA SER A 230 -3.65 -9.15 -2.62
C SER A 230 -4.07 -10.39 -3.42
N ASP A 231 -3.82 -11.62 -2.91
CA ASP A 231 -4.29 -12.86 -3.53
C ASP A 231 -5.82 -13.01 -3.43
N ILE A 232 -6.52 -12.20 -4.21
CA ILE A 232 -7.97 -12.04 -4.21
C ILE A 232 -8.50 -12.36 -5.60
N PHE A 233 -9.41 -13.34 -5.73
CA PHE A 233 -9.96 -13.74 -7.02
C PHE A 233 -10.64 -12.56 -7.73
N GLU A 234 -11.34 -11.70 -7.01
CA GLU A 234 -11.98 -10.51 -7.57
C GLU A 234 -10.98 -9.48 -8.11
N LEU A 235 -9.74 -9.46 -7.58
CA LEU A 235 -8.68 -8.63 -8.15
C LEU A 235 -8.26 -9.16 -9.53
N TYR A 236 -8.17 -10.47 -9.70
CA TYR A 236 -7.85 -11.09 -10.99
C TYR A 236 -8.93 -10.77 -12.03
N CYS A 237 -10.21 -10.90 -11.65
CA CYS A 237 -11.32 -10.52 -12.52
C CYS A 237 -11.23 -9.03 -12.89
N LEU A 238 -11.03 -8.15 -11.92
CA LEU A 238 -10.97 -6.71 -12.15
C LEU A 238 -9.81 -6.30 -13.08
N THR A 239 -8.63 -6.92 -12.93
CA THR A 239 -7.50 -6.65 -13.83
C THR A 239 -7.79 -7.08 -15.26
N HIS A 240 -8.47 -8.22 -15.44
CA HIS A 240 -8.94 -8.67 -16.75
C HIS A 240 -9.94 -7.68 -17.35
N ASP A 241 -10.95 -7.28 -16.59
CA ASP A 241 -12.01 -6.37 -17.04
C ASP A 241 -11.48 -5.00 -17.44
N LEU A 242 -10.46 -4.52 -16.74
CA LEU A 242 -9.80 -3.22 -17.01
C LEU A 242 -8.63 -3.33 -18.00
N SER A 243 -8.36 -4.52 -18.54
CA SER A 243 -7.24 -4.77 -19.46
C SER A 243 -5.89 -4.30 -18.92
N THR A 244 -5.65 -4.51 -17.62
CA THR A 244 -4.39 -4.22 -16.93
C THR A 244 -3.73 -5.53 -16.48
N HIS A 245 -2.56 -5.44 -15.85
CA HIS A 245 -1.78 -6.60 -15.45
C HIS A 245 -1.52 -6.61 -13.94
N PHE A 246 -1.19 -7.79 -13.40
CA PHE A 246 -0.83 -7.91 -12.00
C PHE A 246 0.29 -8.92 -11.77
N ILE A 247 1.03 -8.72 -10.68
CA ILE A 247 1.97 -9.66 -10.08
C ILE A 247 1.58 -9.78 -8.62
N VAL A 248 1.11 -10.97 -8.22
CA VAL A 248 0.63 -11.24 -6.87
C VAL A 248 1.31 -12.48 -6.33
N ARG A 249 1.78 -12.40 -5.09
CA ARG A 249 2.27 -13.57 -4.40
C ARG A 249 1.10 -14.43 -3.93
N MET A 250 0.94 -15.60 -4.50
CA MET A 250 -0.13 -16.54 -4.16
C MET A 250 -0.09 -16.94 -2.68
N GLN A 251 -1.23 -16.91 -2.02
CA GLN A 251 -1.44 -17.37 -0.65
C GLN A 251 -2.25 -18.66 -0.62
N THR A 252 -3.20 -18.81 -1.52
CA THR A 252 -4.11 -19.93 -1.60
C THR A 252 -3.83 -20.71 -2.88
N ASP A 253 -3.54 -21.99 -2.75
CA ASP A 253 -3.45 -22.88 -3.90
C ASP A 253 -4.86 -23.11 -4.45
N ARG A 254 -5.12 -22.57 -5.64
CA ARG A 254 -6.44 -22.53 -6.26
C ARG A 254 -6.59 -23.66 -7.26
N LEU A 255 -7.82 -24.11 -7.45
CA LEU A 255 -8.15 -25.01 -8.55
C LEU A 255 -7.88 -24.31 -9.89
N ALA A 256 -7.33 -25.07 -10.81
CA ALA A 256 -6.97 -24.62 -12.14
C ALA A 256 -7.54 -25.59 -13.21
N GLY A 257 -7.55 -25.17 -14.45
CA GLY A 257 -7.92 -26.00 -15.58
C GLY A 257 -9.36 -26.51 -15.51
N ASP A 258 -9.51 -27.80 -15.43
CA ASP A 258 -10.78 -28.54 -15.34
C ASP A 258 -11.39 -28.58 -13.93
N GLY A 259 -10.63 -28.21 -12.92
CA GLY A 259 -11.05 -28.21 -11.51
C GLY A 259 -10.61 -29.43 -10.71
N ASP A 260 -9.88 -30.36 -11.32
CA ASP A 260 -9.36 -31.56 -10.65
C ASP A 260 -7.95 -31.34 -10.08
N HIS A 261 -7.23 -30.35 -10.60
CA HIS A 261 -5.86 -30.00 -10.20
C HIS A 261 -5.77 -28.58 -9.62
N THR A 262 -4.79 -28.37 -8.77
CA THR A 262 -4.45 -27.04 -8.25
C THR A 262 -3.40 -26.36 -9.14
N ILE A 263 -3.17 -25.06 -8.93
CA ILE A 263 -2.09 -24.34 -9.62
C ILE A 263 -0.73 -24.97 -9.30
N SER A 264 -0.52 -25.43 -8.06
CA SER A 264 0.72 -26.10 -7.67
C SER A 264 0.92 -27.40 -8.43
N ASP A 265 -0.11 -28.23 -8.53
CA ASP A 265 -0.07 -29.48 -9.31
C ASP A 265 0.29 -29.20 -10.79
N GLU A 266 -0.36 -28.20 -11.38
CA GLU A 266 -0.10 -27.77 -12.75
C GLU A 266 1.34 -27.26 -12.98
N MET A 267 1.98 -26.73 -11.93
CA MET A 267 3.34 -26.20 -12.00
C MET A 267 4.43 -27.23 -11.73
N GLU A 268 4.12 -28.35 -11.04
CA GLU A 268 5.09 -29.41 -10.75
C GLU A 268 5.66 -30.04 -12.02
N GLU A 269 4.82 -30.26 -13.01
CA GLU A 269 5.18 -30.87 -14.31
C GLU A 269 5.87 -29.90 -15.28
N VAL A 270 5.98 -28.61 -14.93
CA VAL A 270 6.55 -27.62 -15.83
C VAL A 270 8.07 -27.69 -15.78
N ALA A 271 8.72 -27.86 -16.92
CA ALA A 271 10.15 -27.83 -17.06
C ALA A 271 10.73 -26.45 -16.65
N ILE A 272 11.93 -26.47 -16.07
CA ILE A 272 12.69 -25.25 -15.76
C ILE A 272 12.99 -24.51 -17.05
N LYS A 273 12.57 -23.23 -17.13
CA LYS A 273 12.78 -22.38 -18.30
C LYS A 273 13.95 -21.40 -18.15
N GLY A 274 14.44 -21.22 -16.93
CA GLY A 274 15.57 -20.36 -16.67
C GLY A 274 16.06 -20.47 -15.24
N LEU A 275 17.26 -19.96 -15.01
CA LEU A 275 17.88 -19.85 -13.71
C LEU A 275 18.18 -18.38 -13.43
N HIS A 276 17.89 -17.92 -12.21
CA HIS A 276 18.20 -16.56 -11.79
C HIS A 276 18.95 -16.57 -10.47
N ARG A 277 20.16 -16.01 -10.47
CA ARG A 277 21.00 -15.92 -9.29
C ARG A 277 20.71 -14.61 -8.55
N VAL A 278 20.41 -14.71 -7.26
CA VAL A 278 20.15 -13.56 -6.39
C VAL A 278 21.01 -13.63 -5.15
N GLU A 279 21.43 -12.49 -4.64
CA GLU A 279 22.04 -12.36 -3.33
C GLU A 279 20.97 -12.05 -2.29
N VAL A 280 20.89 -12.88 -1.27
CA VAL A 280 19.97 -12.69 -0.14
C VAL A 280 20.75 -12.74 1.16
N ARG A 281 20.19 -12.22 2.24
CA ARG A 281 20.77 -12.37 3.57
C ARG A 281 20.17 -13.56 4.28
N ASN A 282 21.01 -14.40 4.89
CA ASN A 282 20.57 -15.51 5.72
C ASN A 282 19.98 -15.01 7.07
N GLU A 283 19.60 -15.92 7.94
CA GLU A 283 19.04 -15.62 9.28
C GLU A 283 20.02 -14.83 10.16
N ASN A 284 21.31 -14.99 9.96
CA ASN A 284 22.39 -14.29 10.68
C ASN A 284 22.74 -12.92 10.08
N GLY A 285 22.15 -12.57 8.92
CA GLY A 285 22.41 -11.34 8.21
C GLY A 285 23.56 -11.42 7.19
N ASP A 286 24.20 -12.59 7.01
CA ASP A 286 25.31 -12.76 6.05
C ASP A 286 24.78 -12.86 4.62
N PRO A 287 25.50 -12.29 3.63
CA PRO A 287 25.11 -12.41 2.24
C PRO A 287 25.34 -13.85 1.74
N ILE A 288 24.32 -14.44 1.15
CA ILE A 288 24.37 -15.74 0.48
C ILE A 288 23.84 -15.62 -0.94
N SER A 289 24.45 -16.36 -1.85
CA SER A 289 23.97 -16.45 -3.23
C SER A 289 23.04 -17.64 -3.39
N VAL A 290 21.83 -17.40 -3.89
CA VAL A 290 20.82 -18.43 -4.13
C VAL A 290 20.47 -18.42 -5.61
N THR A 291 20.34 -19.61 -6.19
CA THR A 291 19.85 -19.77 -7.57
C THR A 291 18.38 -20.13 -7.53
N LEU A 292 17.56 -19.31 -8.17
CA LEU A 292 16.13 -19.52 -8.34
C LEU A 292 15.87 -20.23 -9.67
N GLU A 293 15.06 -21.28 -9.62
CA GLU A 293 14.52 -21.92 -10.82
C GLU A 293 13.27 -21.17 -11.28
N ILE A 294 13.23 -20.80 -12.56
CA ILE A 294 12.08 -20.10 -13.14
C ILE A 294 11.29 -21.09 -13.97
N ARG A 295 10.02 -21.25 -13.61
CA ARG A 295 9.04 -22.04 -14.35
C ARG A 295 7.85 -21.15 -14.67
N THR A 296 7.28 -21.25 -15.87
CA THR A 296 6.11 -20.45 -16.26
C THR A 296 5.12 -21.30 -17.07
N LYS A 297 3.85 -21.16 -16.75
CA LYS A 297 2.74 -21.81 -17.47
C LYS A 297 1.54 -20.85 -17.47
N ARG A 298 0.78 -20.82 -18.54
CA ARG A 298 -0.53 -20.16 -18.54
C ARG A 298 -1.54 -21.14 -17.96
N VAL A 299 -2.25 -20.70 -16.92
CA VAL A 299 -3.25 -21.51 -16.23
C VAL A 299 -4.60 -20.77 -16.23
N HIS A 300 -5.69 -21.53 -16.28
CA HIS A 300 -7.04 -21.01 -16.07
C HIS A 300 -7.36 -21.16 -14.58
N VAL A 301 -7.46 -20.04 -13.87
CA VAL A 301 -7.73 -20.01 -12.42
C VAL A 301 -9.23 -20.05 -12.18
N LEU A 302 -9.71 -21.04 -11.45
CA LEU A 302 -11.13 -21.17 -11.13
C LEU A 302 -11.52 -20.30 -9.92
N PRO A 303 -12.78 -19.81 -9.88
CA PRO A 303 -13.30 -19.09 -8.74
C PRO A 303 -13.31 -20.00 -7.49
N PRO A 304 -13.21 -19.42 -6.28
CA PRO A 304 -13.36 -20.19 -5.05
C PRO A 304 -14.65 -21.01 -5.03
N ILE A 305 -14.61 -22.22 -4.50
CA ILE A 305 -15.74 -23.18 -4.51
C ILE A 305 -17.05 -22.56 -4.02
N GLY A 306 -16.99 -21.65 -3.04
CA GLY A 306 -18.17 -20.92 -2.55
C GLY A 306 -18.78 -19.89 -3.52
N LYS A 307 -18.10 -19.59 -4.65
CA LYS A 307 -18.52 -18.66 -5.71
C LYS A 307 -18.77 -19.35 -7.05
N GLN A 308 -18.46 -20.61 -7.18
CA GLN A 308 -18.79 -21.39 -8.36
C GLN A 308 -20.32 -21.48 -8.45
N LYS A 309 -20.87 -21.23 -9.64
CA LYS A 309 -22.28 -21.55 -9.91
C LYS A 309 -22.41 -23.08 -9.88
N ARG A 310 -23.32 -23.58 -9.08
CA ARG A 310 -23.73 -24.99 -9.11
C ARG A 310 -24.55 -25.24 -10.37
#